data_8cddbf6b0cf7176f8d1a442c1493cdc2
#
_entry.id   8cddbf6b0cf7176f8d1a442c1493cdc2
#
_cell.length_a   1.000
_cell.length_b   1.000
_cell.length_c   1.000
_cell.angle_alpha   90.00
_cell.angle_beta   90.00
_cell.angle_gamma   90.00
#
_symmetry.space_group_name_H-M   'P 1'
#
loop_
_entity.id
_entity.type
_entity.pdbx_description
1 polymer ?
#
loop_
_entity_poly.entity_id
_entity_poly.type
_entity_poly.pdbx_seq_one_letter_code
_entity_poly.pdbx_strand_id
1 'polypeptide(L)'
;MTRATVTKGSGNVFRDLGFSEEKSAELILKSSLLQALQETIKDRGWKQVEAAARLSIDQAKVSKLLAGQMAGFSIERLVNFLSLLGQDVEVTVRKAPRGRQIGTVRARTTRKLAKIAG
;
A
#
# COMPACT_ATOMS: atom_id res chain seq x y z
N MET A 1 -13.68 5.75 -1.00
CA MET A 1 -13.22 6.02 -0.99
C MET A 1 -12.74 5.98 -0.78
N THR A 2 -12.43 6.00 -0.61
CA THR A 2 -11.81 6.24 -0.37
C THR A 2 -11.43 6.39 -0.25
N ARG A 3 -11.24 6.57 -0.18
CA ARG A 3 -10.75 6.98 -0.07
C ARG A 3 -10.30 7.43 0.12
N ALA A 4 -10.15 7.47 0.22
CA ALA A 4 -9.62 8.06 0.48
C ALA A 4 -9.32 8.60 0.57
N THR A 5 -9.17 8.50 0.79
CA THR A 5 -8.78 9.21 0.90
C THR A 5 -8.60 10.05 0.58
N VAL A 6 -8.76 10.43 0.27
CA VAL A 6 -8.38 11.35 0.08
C VAL A 6 -8.62 12.35 0.48
N THR A 7 -8.60 12.75 0.43
CA THR A 7 -8.78 13.52 1.11
C THR A 7 -8.84 14.95 1.06
N LYS A 8 -8.86 15.85 1.75
CA LYS A 8 -9.05 17.19 1.98
C LYS A 8 -7.93 18.03 1.55
N GLY A 9 -8.01 19.31 1.36
CA GLY A 9 -7.01 20.18 0.88
C GLY A 9 -6.59 19.71 -0.49
N SER A 10 -5.31 19.53 -0.70
CA SER A 10 -4.83 19.01 -1.95
C SER A 10 -5.14 17.54 -2.10
N GLY A 11 -5.55 16.90 -1.04
CA GLY A 11 -5.76 15.48 -1.02
C GLY A 11 -4.47 14.70 -0.99
N ASN A 12 -3.36 15.37 -0.79
CA ASN A 12 -2.05 14.76 -0.84
C ASN A 12 -1.22 15.28 0.33
N VAL A 13 -1.26 14.52 1.43
CA VAL A 13 -0.58 14.93 2.64
C VAL A 13 0.92 15.04 2.48
N PHE A 14 1.52 14.21 1.62
CA PHE A 14 2.96 14.27 1.43
C PHE A 14 3.37 15.54 0.72
N ARG A 15 2.57 15.97 -0.22
CA ARG A 15 2.81 17.23 -0.92
C ARG A 15 2.68 18.40 0.04
N ASP A 16 1.69 18.35 0.91
CA ASP A 16 1.48 19.39 1.92
C ASP A 16 2.64 19.46 2.90
N LEU A 17 3.36 18.36 3.07
CA LEU A 17 4.54 18.32 3.92
C LEU A 17 5.81 18.75 3.19
N GLY A 18 5.69 19.17 1.93
CA GLY A 18 6.82 19.71 1.20
C GLY A 18 7.54 18.75 0.27
N PHE A 19 7.01 17.55 0.07
CA PHE A 19 7.62 16.61 -0.86
C PHE A 19 7.27 16.99 -2.29
N SER A 20 8.16 16.67 -3.23
CA SER A 20 7.91 16.93 -4.64
C SER A 20 6.74 16.10 -5.13
N GLU A 21 6.22 16.44 -6.31
CA GLU A 21 5.14 15.67 -6.94
C GLU A 21 5.54 14.22 -7.12
N GLU A 22 6.73 13.99 -7.63
CA GLU A 22 7.22 12.64 -7.88
C GLU A 22 7.37 11.85 -6.59
N LYS A 23 7.96 12.47 -5.59
CA LYS A 23 8.15 11.80 -4.30
C LYS A 23 6.82 11.55 -3.62
N SER A 24 5.90 12.50 -3.74
CA SER A 24 4.57 12.35 -3.18
C SER A 24 3.83 11.18 -3.80
N ALA A 25 3.91 11.02 -5.12
CA ALA A 25 3.27 9.91 -5.81
C ALA A 25 3.83 8.58 -5.33
N GLU A 26 5.14 8.49 -5.18
CA GLU A 26 5.78 7.28 -4.68
C GLU A 26 5.31 6.94 -3.28
N LEU A 27 5.26 7.94 -2.40
CA LEU A 27 4.87 7.72 -1.01
C LEU A 27 3.40 7.33 -0.88
N ILE A 28 2.54 7.92 -1.72
CA ILE A 28 1.13 7.56 -1.73
C ILE A 28 0.96 6.10 -2.13
N LEU A 29 1.65 5.68 -3.18
CA LEU A 29 1.56 4.29 -3.62
C LEU A 29 2.09 3.33 -2.57
N LYS A 30 3.26 3.65 -1.99
CA LYS A 30 3.83 2.83 -0.92
C LYS A 30 2.87 2.70 0.25
N SER A 31 2.28 3.81 0.64
CA SER A 31 1.31 3.87 1.73
C SER A 31 0.14 2.95 1.47
N SER A 32 -0.38 3.00 0.25
CA SER A 32 -1.53 2.17 -0.14
C SER A 32 -1.17 0.69 -0.12
N LEU A 33 0.00 0.36 -0.65
CA LEU A 33 0.46 -1.03 -0.68
C LEU A 33 0.72 -1.55 0.72
N LEU A 34 1.31 -0.72 1.56
CA LEU A 34 1.58 -1.08 2.94
C LEU A 34 0.29 -1.34 3.70
N GLN A 35 -0.70 -0.49 3.50
CA GLN A 35 -2.00 -0.66 4.12
C GLN A 35 -2.64 -1.98 3.69
N ALA A 36 -2.53 -2.33 2.41
CA ALA A 36 -3.04 -3.59 1.90
C ALA A 36 -2.35 -4.78 2.58
N LEU A 37 -1.04 -4.68 2.80
CA LEU A 37 -0.29 -5.71 3.51
C LEU A 37 -0.76 -5.86 4.95
N GLN A 38 -0.90 -4.75 5.64
CA GLN A 38 -1.37 -4.75 7.02
C GLN A 38 -2.74 -5.39 7.13
N GLU A 39 -3.64 -5.03 6.22
CA GLU A 39 -4.99 -5.58 6.21
C GLU A 39 -4.98 -7.08 5.92
N THR A 40 -4.14 -7.51 5.00
CA THR A 40 -4.03 -8.92 4.66
C THR A 40 -3.57 -9.74 5.87
N ILE A 41 -2.53 -9.28 6.53
CA ILE A 41 -1.99 -9.97 7.70
C ILE A 41 -3.04 -10.03 8.80
N LYS A 42 -3.71 -8.91 9.03
CA LYS A 42 -4.74 -8.80 10.05
C LYS A 42 -5.93 -9.72 9.75
N ASP A 43 -6.42 -9.67 8.52
CA ASP A 43 -7.59 -10.46 8.13
C ASP A 43 -7.31 -11.96 8.20
N ARG A 44 -6.07 -12.38 7.97
CA ARG A 44 -5.69 -13.77 8.07
C ARG A 44 -5.41 -14.19 9.50
N GLY A 45 -5.30 -13.24 10.41
CA GLY A 45 -5.02 -13.53 11.81
C GLY A 45 -3.62 -14.03 12.07
N TRP A 46 -2.70 -13.76 11.17
CA TRP A 46 -1.31 -14.22 11.33
C TRP A 46 -0.59 -13.42 12.37
N LYS A 47 0.19 -14.12 13.18
CA LYS A 47 1.11 -13.47 14.10
C LYS A 47 2.34 -13.03 13.32
N GLN A 48 3.14 -12.14 13.92
CA GLN A 48 4.32 -11.62 13.26
C GLN A 48 5.28 -12.73 12.81
N VAL A 49 5.41 -13.75 13.62
CA VAL A 49 6.28 -14.88 13.28
C VAL A 49 5.79 -15.59 12.02
N GLU A 50 4.50 -15.79 11.93
CA GLU A 50 3.91 -16.44 10.76
C GLU A 50 4.07 -15.59 9.50
N ALA A 51 3.79 -14.31 9.64
CA ALA A 51 3.93 -13.38 8.52
C ALA A 51 5.40 -13.33 8.06
N ALA A 52 6.32 -13.30 9.00
CA ALA A 52 7.75 -13.27 8.69
C ALA A 52 8.16 -14.52 7.88
N ALA A 53 7.67 -15.67 8.28
CA ALA A 53 7.98 -16.91 7.57
C ALA A 53 7.44 -16.87 6.14
N ARG A 54 6.21 -16.39 5.98
CA ARG A 54 5.58 -16.34 4.65
C ARG A 54 6.25 -15.32 3.73
N LEU A 55 6.75 -14.25 4.31
CA LEU A 55 7.41 -13.20 3.53
C LEU A 55 8.90 -13.43 3.38
N SER A 56 9.45 -14.41 4.09
CA SER A 56 10.88 -14.71 4.09
C SER A 56 11.72 -13.52 4.55
N ILE A 57 11.24 -12.86 5.59
CA ILE A 57 11.96 -11.76 6.21
C ILE A 57 11.96 -11.99 7.72
N ASP A 58 12.78 -11.25 8.44
CA ASP A 58 12.81 -11.42 9.88
C ASP A 58 11.62 -10.72 10.54
N GLN A 59 11.34 -11.11 11.77
CA GLN A 59 10.20 -10.59 12.51
C GLN A 59 10.31 -9.09 12.75
N ALA A 60 11.52 -8.58 12.93
CA ALA A 60 11.73 -7.15 13.12
C ALA A 60 11.22 -6.35 11.93
N LYS A 61 11.41 -6.87 10.73
CA LYS A 61 10.92 -6.20 9.52
C LYS A 61 9.40 -6.24 9.43
N VAL A 62 8.79 -7.35 9.85
CA VAL A 62 7.33 -7.43 9.90
C VAL A 62 6.81 -6.40 10.89
N SER A 63 7.48 -6.26 12.03
CA SER A 63 7.08 -5.27 13.03
C SER A 63 7.10 -3.87 12.44
N LYS A 64 8.11 -3.54 11.65
CA LYS A 64 8.19 -2.24 10.98
C LYS A 64 7.05 -2.05 9.99
N LEU A 65 6.74 -3.07 9.22
CA LEU A 65 5.63 -3.00 8.27
C LEU A 65 4.32 -2.74 8.99
N LEU A 66 4.08 -3.45 10.08
CA LEU A 66 2.85 -3.29 10.84
C LEU A 66 2.77 -1.95 11.55
N ALA A 67 3.92 -1.36 11.85
CA ALA A 67 3.99 -0.03 12.45
C ALA A 67 3.84 1.09 11.42
N GLY A 68 3.74 0.76 10.16
CA GLY A 68 3.57 1.76 9.10
C GLY A 68 4.85 2.39 8.61
N GLN A 69 5.98 1.78 8.90
CA GLN A 69 7.27 2.32 8.47
C GLN A 69 7.58 1.89 7.05
N MET A 70 7.64 2.86 6.16
CA MET A 70 7.86 2.60 4.73
C MET A 70 9.33 2.58 4.35
N ALA A 71 10.18 3.17 5.18
CA ALA A 71 11.60 3.25 4.88
C ALA A 71 12.21 1.86 4.78
N GLY A 72 13.03 1.65 3.79
CA GLY A 72 13.68 0.36 3.59
C GLY A 72 12.87 -0.63 2.75
N PHE A 73 11.68 -0.25 2.32
CA PHE A 73 10.87 -1.11 1.46
C PHE A 73 10.57 -0.38 0.16
N SER A 74 10.89 -1.01 -0.95
CA SER A 74 10.56 -0.47 -2.25
C SER A 74 9.14 -0.87 -2.64
N ILE A 75 8.57 -0.15 -3.60
CA ILE A 75 7.26 -0.49 -4.15
C ILE A 75 7.28 -1.93 -4.63
N GLU A 76 8.34 -2.29 -5.33
CA GLU A 76 8.52 -3.62 -5.89
C GLU A 76 8.46 -4.70 -4.80
N ARG A 77 9.14 -4.45 -3.68
CA ARG A 77 9.12 -5.39 -2.57
C ARG A 77 7.74 -5.53 -1.95
N LEU A 78 7.03 -4.41 -1.81
CA LEU A 78 5.69 -4.44 -1.24
C LEU A 78 4.73 -5.20 -2.14
N VAL A 79 4.84 -5.02 -3.44
CA VAL A 79 4.02 -5.78 -4.40
C VAL A 79 4.35 -7.27 -4.29
N ASN A 80 5.62 -7.60 -4.20
CA ASN A 80 6.03 -9.00 -4.08
C ASN A 80 5.51 -9.62 -2.78
N PHE A 81 5.55 -8.87 -1.69
CA PHE A 81 5.02 -9.35 -0.42
C PHE A 81 3.53 -9.68 -0.52
N LEU A 82 2.77 -8.80 -1.17
CA LEU A 82 1.34 -9.04 -1.37
C LEU A 82 1.11 -10.33 -2.14
N SER A 83 1.89 -10.53 -3.19
CA SER A 83 1.80 -11.75 -3.99
C SER A 83 2.11 -12.99 -3.16
N LEU A 84 3.13 -12.92 -2.32
CA LEU A 84 3.49 -14.03 -1.44
C LEU A 84 2.40 -14.35 -0.43
N LEU A 85 1.61 -13.37 -0.07
CA LEU A 85 0.51 -13.58 0.87
C LEU A 85 -0.80 -13.95 0.19
N GLY A 86 -0.73 -14.25 -1.11
CA GLY A 86 -1.89 -14.74 -1.83
C GLY A 86 -2.80 -13.67 -2.40
N GLN A 87 -2.31 -12.45 -2.50
CA GLN A 87 -3.09 -11.37 -3.10
C GLN A 87 -2.67 -11.16 -4.55
N ASP A 88 -3.64 -10.97 -5.42
CA ASP A 88 -3.36 -10.54 -6.78
C ASP A 88 -3.21 -9.04 -6.80
N VAL A 89 -2.18 -8.56 -7.47
CA VAL A 89 -1.96 -7.12 -7.58
C VAL A 89 -2.13 -6.73 -9.05
N GLU A 90 -3.11 -5.89 -9.32
CA GLU A 90 -3.40 -5.42 -10.67
C GLU A 90 -3.07 -3.95 -10.77
N VAL A 91 -2.50 -3.55 -11.90
CA VAL A 91 -2.20 -2.16 -12.16
C VAL A 91 -3.04 -1.70 -13.33
N THR A 92 -3.84 -0.68 -13.11
CA THR A 92 -4.70 -0.10 -14.14
C THR A 92 -4.21 1.29 -14.47
N VAL A 93 -4.05 1.55 -15.76
CA VAL A 93 -3.63 2.87 -16.22
C VAL A 93 -4.79 3.49 -16.97
N ARG A 94 -5.18 4.68 -16.56
CA ARG A 94 -6.26 5.41 -17.20
C ARG A 94 -5.86 6.86 -17.40
N LYS A 95 -6.53 7.47 -18.35
CA LYS A 95 -6.33 8.89 -18.61
C LYS A 95 -6.83 9.69 -17.41
N ALA A 96 -6.05 10.67 -16.99
CA ALA A 96 -6.48 11.55 -15.90
C ALA A 96 -7.71 12.36 -16.34
N PRO A 97 -8.56 12.74 -15.38
CA PRO A 97 -9.71 13.56 -15.70
C PRO A 97 -9.30 14.89 -16.31
N ARG A 98 -10.21 15.46 -17.07
CA ARG A 98 -10.01 16.75 -17.69
C ARG A 98 -9.63 17.80 -16.64
N GLY A 99 -8.69 18.67 -16.97
CA GLY A 99 -8.27 19.73 -16.07
C GLY A 99 -7.09 19.36 -15.20
N ARG A 100 -6.67 18.11 -15.22
CA ARG A 100 -5.54 17.66 -14.46
C ARG A 100 -4.45 17.19 -15.41
N GLN A 101 -3.30 17.86 -15.37
CA GLN A 101 -2.21 17.52 -16.26
C GLN A 101 -1.39 16.33 -15.76
N ILE A 102 -1.30 16.19 -14.46
CA ILE A 102 -0.54 15.12 -13.85
C ILE A 102 -1.50 14.14 -13.20
N GLY A 103 -1.33 12.87 -13.50
CA GLY A 103 -2.16 11.82 -12.94
C GLY A 103 -1.79 11.50 -11.51
N THR A 104 -2.62 10.72 -10.86
CA THR A 104 -2.36 10.24 -9.51
C THR A 104 -1.94 8.77 -9.55
N VAL A 105 -1.19 8.37 -8.54
CA VAL A 105 -0.74 6.99 -8.41
C VAL A 105 -1.18 6.48 -7.04
N ARG A 106 -1.92 5.40 -7.04
CA ARG A 106 -2.38 4.80 -5.79
C ARG A 106 -2.79 3.35 -6.00
N ALA A 107 -2.87 2.62 -4.90
CA ALA A 107 -3.38 1.26 -4.91
C ALA A 107 -4.60 1.20 -4.02
N ARG A 108 -5.50 0.29 -4.30
CA ARG A 108 -6.69 0.06 -3.50
C ARG A 108 -6.85 -1.42 -3.22
N THR A 109 -7.38 -1.73 -2.05
CA THR A 109 -7.66 -3.09 -1.68
C THR A 109 -9.14 -3.37 -1.90
N THR A 110 -9.44 -4.52 -2.47
CA THR A 110 -10.81 -4.98 -2.51
C THR A 110 -10.99 -5.91 -1.32
N ARG A 111 -11.56 -5.39 -0.26
CA ARG A 111 -11.70 -6.14 0.97
C ARG A 111 -12.50 -7.42 0.82
N LYS A 112 -13.38 -7.44 -0.13
CA LYS A 112 -14.16 -8.62 -0.43
C LYS A 112 -13.31 -9.81 -0.78
N LEU A 113 -12.23 -9.58 -1.55
CA LEU A 113 -11.33 -10.65 -1.94
C LEU A 113 -10.65 -11.26 -0.73
N ALA A 114 -10.22 -10.43 0.20
CA ALA A 114 -9.56 -10.91 1.40
C ALA A 114 -10.51 -11.80 2.19
N LYS A 115 -11.76 -11.42 2.31
CA LYS A 115 -12.74 -12.19 3.03
C LYS A 115 -13.05 -13.51 2.36
N ILE A 116 -13.20 -13.51 1.05
CA ILE A 116 -13.49 -14.73 0.31
C ILE A 116 -12.35 -15.71 0.41
N ALA A 117 -11.15 -15.22 0.31
CA ALA A 117 -9.96 -16.05 0.37
C ALA A 117 -9.77 -16.64 1.77
N GLY A 118 -10.27 -15.94 2.76
CA GLY A 118 -10.20 -16.42 4.12
C GLY A 118 -11.29 -17.40 4.39
#